data_f73fe523abe5ed1775b8c321c4e55b21
#
_entry.id   f73fe523abe5ed1775b8c321c4e55b21
#
_cell.length_a   1.000
_cell.length_b   1.000
_cell.length_c   1.000
_cell.angle_alpha   90.00
_cell.angle_beta   90.00
_cell.angle_gamma   90.00
#
_symmetry.space_group_name_H-M   'P 1'
#
loop_
_entity.id
_entity.type
_entity.pdbx_description
1 polymer ?
#
loop_
_entity_poly.entity_id
_entity_poly.type
_entity_poly.pdbx_seq_one_letter_code
_entity_poly.pdbx_strand_id
1 'polypeptide(L)'
;MFSNNILKRGLVLLGCGKMGSALLSGWIDQGIDPKSVWILDPKPSDWLLSLGVRVNEMLPDDPAVVLVAVKPQMMGEALPRLQRFGSATTLFISVAAGTPITAFEYVLGKSTPIVRAMPNTPAAIGQGITALIGNGRATEKDVAEAQSLMAAVGQTLVLQNEQQMDAVTGVSGSGPAYVFSVSYTHLTLPTN
;
A
#
# COMPACT_ATOMS: atom_id res chain seq x y z
N MET A 1 -3.67 -2.73 16.51
CA MET A 1 -4.21 -1.44 17.00
C MET A 1 -3.45 -0.33 16.31
N PHE A 2 -4.13 0.60 15.64
CA PHE A 2 -3.48 1.70 14.90
C PHE A 2 -2.78 2.65 15.85
N SER A 3 -1.68 3.24 15.39
CA SER A 3 -0.91 4.17 16.22
C SER A 3 -1.71 5.44 16.50
N ASN A 4 -1.47 6.02 17.69
CA ASN A 4 -2.03 7.33 18.02
C ASN A 4 -1.59 8.42 17.03
N ASN A 5 -0.50 8.21 16.32
CA ASN A 5 0.00 9.12 15.31
C ASN A 5 -0.95 9.18 14.11
N ILE A 6 -1.35 8.02 13.58
CA ILE A 6 -2.35 7.93 12.50
C ILE A 6 -3.68 8.55 12.92
N LEU A 7 -4.16 8.23 14.12
CA LEU A 7 -5.45 8.75 14.59
C LEU A 7 -5.47 10.29 14.74
N LYS A 8 -4.34 10.90 15.05
CA LYS A 8 -4.22 12.36 15.24
C LYS A 8 -3.88 13.12 13.96
N ARG A 9 -2.96 12.60 13.15
CA ARG A 9 -2.43 13.29 11.97
C ARG A 9 -3.07 12.81 10.67
N GLY A 10 -3.67 11.63 10.67
CA GLY A 10 -4.35 11.05 9.53
C GLY A 10 -3.49 10.11 8.67
N LEU A 11 -4.19 9.30 7.90
CA LEU A 11 -3.68 8.40 6.89
C LEU A 11 -4.20 8.85 5.53
N VAL A 12 -3.32 9.08 4.58
CA VAL A 12 -3.66 9.38 3.18
C VAL A 12 -3.44 8.13 2.33
N LEU A 13 -4.47 7.71 1.59
CA LEU A 13 -4.39 6.64 0.61
C LEU A 13 -4.51 7.23 -0.81
N LEU A 14 -3.46 7.12 -1.59
CA LEU A 14 -3.44 7.49 -3.00
C LEU A 14 -3.78 6.28 -3.86
N GLY A 15 -4.99 6.26 -4.41
CA GLY A 15 -5.56 5.17 -5.20
C GLY A 15 -6.30 4.13 -4.34
N CYS A 16 -7.58 3.91 -4.65
CA CYS A 16 -8.42 2.91 -3.99
C CYS A 16 -8.91 1.84 -4.98
N GLY A 17 -7.98 1.36 -5.84
CA GLY A 17 -8.20 0.21 -6.70
C GLY A 17 -8.24 -1.11 -5.91
N LYS A 18 -8.05 -2.26 -6.58
CA LYS A 18 -8.15 -3.58 -5.95
C LYS A 18 -7.33 -3.71 -4.65
N MET A 19 -6.06 -3.27 -4.66
CA MET A 19 -5.19 -3.37 -3.48
C MET A 19 -5.53 -2.32 -2.43
N GLY A 20 -5.75 -1.06 -2.84
CA GLY A 20 -6.14 0.01 -1.92
C GLY A 20 -7.46 -0.28 -1.21
N SER A 21 -8.46 -0.83 -1.90
CA SER A 21 -9.74 -1.21 -1.29
C SER A 21 -9.59 -2.39 -0.32
N ALA A 22 -8.77 -3.39 -0.63
CA ALA A 22 -8.49 -4.50 0.28
C ALA A 22 -7.85 -4.00 1.60
N LEU A 23 -6.84 -3.14 1.49
CA LEU A 23 -6.19 -2.52 2.65
C LEU A 23 -7.18 -1.69 3.47
N LEU A 24 -7.95 -0.82 2.82
CA LEU A 24 -8.94 0.03 3.47
C LEU A 24 -10.00 -0.81 4.20
N SER A 25 -10.54 -1.86 3.58
CA SER A 25 -11.47 -2.78 4.22
C SER A 25 -10.86 -3.41 5.47
N GLY A 26 -9.65 -3.95 5.35
CA GLY A 26 -8.95 -4.54 6.50
C GLY A 26 -8.69 -3.55 7.63
N TRP A 27 -8.41 -2.28 7.34
CA TRP A 27 -8.24 -1.24 8.37
C TRP A 27 -9.56 -0.92 9.06
N ILE A 28 -10.66 -0.83 8.32
CA ILE A 28 -11.99 -0.58 8.89
C ILE A 28 -12.42 -1.75 9.77
N ASP A 29 -12.22 -2.99 9.31
CA ASP A 29 -12.52 -4.19 10.08
C ASP A 29 -11.70 -4.28 11.38
N GLN A 30 -10.50 -3.70 11.40
CA GLN A 30 -9.65 -3.57 12.58
C GLN A 30 -9.95 -2.33 13.43
N GLY A 31 -10.97 -1.54 13.08
CA GLY A 31 -11.48 -0.42 13.88
C GLY A 31 -10.73 0.89 13.70
N ILE A 32 -10.15 1.17 12.52
CA ILE A 32 -9.69 2.53 12.21
C ILE A 32 -10.91 3.47 12.14
N ASP A 33 -10.76 4.67 12.69
CA ASP A 33 -11.80 5.70 12.49
C ASP A 33 -11.80 6.14 11.01
N PRO A 34 -12.88 5.92 10.25
CA PRO A 34 -12.97 6.35 8.86
C PRO A 34 -12.64 7.82 8.65
N LYS A 35 -12.94 8.67 9.63
CA LYS A 35 -12.65 10.11 9.59
C LYS A 35 -11.17 10.45 9.66
N SER A 36 -10.33 9.50 10.07
CA SER A 36 -8.86 9.64 10.07
C SER A 36 -8.22 9.20 8.76
N VAL A 37 -9.03 8.80 7.74
CA VAL A 37 -8.54 8.32 6.45
C VAL A 37 -8.98 9.25 5.33
N TRP A 38 -8.00 9.75 4.57
CA TRP A 38 -8.21 10.54 3.34
C TRP A 38 -7.85 9.71 2.13
N ILE A 39 -8.69 9.71 1.11
CA ILE A 39 -8.49 8.94 -0.10
C ILE A 39 -8.48 9.87 -1.31
N LEU A 40 -7.44 9.74 -2.12
CA LEU A 40 -7.36 10.38 -3.44
C LEU A 40 -7.58 9.32 -4.51
N ASP A 41 -8.75 9.32 -5.14
CA ASP A 41 -9.08 8.42 -6.24
C ASP A 41 -9.89 9.19 -7.30
N PRO A 42 -9.49 9.18 -8.58
CA PRO A 42 -10.20 9.90 -9.64
C PRO A 42 -11.54 9.25 -10.00
N LYS A 43 -11.77 7.99 -9.61
CA LYS A 43 -13.00 7.23 -9.91
C LYS A 43 -13.44 6.44 -8.68
N PRO A 44 -13.88 7.12 -7.61
CA PRO A 44 -14.32 6.44 -6.40
C PRO A 44 -15.54 5.56 -6.68
N SER A 45 -15.55 4.36 -6.10
CA SER A 45 -16.70 3.46 -6.17
C SER A 45 -17.78 3.87 -5.16
N ASP A 46 -19.04 3.43 -5.39
CA ASP A 46 -20.15 3.66 -4.46
C ASP A 46 -19.85 3.04 -3.08
N TRP A 47 -19.19 1.88 -3.06
CA TRP A 47 -18.71 1.27 -1.82
C TRP A 47 -17.79 2.22 -1.06
N LEU A 48 -16.79 2.79 -1.72
CA LEU A 48 -15.86 3.72 -1.07
C LEU A 48 -16.58 4.94 -0.49
N LEU A 49 -17.54 5.50 -1.22
CA LEU A 49 -18.32 6.66 -0.78
C LEU A 49 -19.23 6.34 0.42
N SER A 50 -19.63 5.07 0.60
CA SER A 50 -20.48 4.63 1.70
C SER A 50 -19.75 4.45 3.04
N LEU A 51 -18.41 4.43 3.05
CA LEU A 51 -17.60 4.08 4.23
C LEU A 51 -17.44 5.23 5.24
N GLY A 52 -17.79 6.46 4.88
CA GLY A 52 -17.60 7.63 5.74
C GLY A 52 -16.16 8.13 5.84
N VAL A 53 -15.27 7.65 4.97
CA VAL A 53 -13.91 8.17 4.78
C VAL A 53 -13.94 9.48 3.98
N ARG A 54 -12.86 10.25 4.01
CA ARG A 54 -12.75 11.54 3.30
C ARG A 54 -12.23 11.31 1.89
N VAL A 55 -13.11 11.37 0.90
CA VAL A 55 -12.77 11.09 -0.51
C VAL A 55 -12.60 12.37 -1.30
N ASN A 56 -11.41 12.57 -1.88
CA ASN A 56 -11.05 13.74 -2.69
C ASN A 56 -11.27 15.10 -1.97
N GLU A 57 -11.25 15.08 -0.66
CA GLU A 57 -11.29 16.27 0.18
C GLU A 57 -9.89 16.88 0.38
N MET A 58 -9.85 18.06 1.00
CA MET A 58 -8.59 18.71 1.37
C MET A 58 -7.81 17.81 2.33
N LEU A 59 -6.57 17.50 1.97
CA LEU A 59 -5.68 16.64 2.77
C LEU A 59 -5.22 17.36 4.05
N PRO A 60 -4.92 16.62 5.12
CA PRO A 60 -4.30 17.19 6.30
C PRO A 60 -2.93 17.81 5.96
N ASP A 61 -2.52 18.82 6.71
CA ASP A 61 -1.26 19.53 6.45
C ASP A 61 -0.03 18.67 6.73
N ASP A 62 -0.11 17.76 7.70
CA ASP A 62 0.99 16.90 8.13
C ASP A 62 0.48 15.47 8.40
N PRO A 63 0.17 14.68 7.36
CA PRO A 63 -0.29 13.32 7.54
C PRO A 63 0.78 12.44 8.18
N ALA A 64 0.38 11.50 9.04
CA ALA A 64 1.31 10.55 9.63
C ALA A 64 1.86 9.58 8.58
N VAL A 65 0.97 9.09 7.71
CA VAL A 65 1.28 8.12 6.68
C VAL A 65 0.64 8.53 5.36
N VAL A 66 1.38 8.37 4.27
CA VAL A 66 0.89 8.41 2.90
C VAL A 66 1.13 7.05 2.27
N LEU A 67 0.05 6.31 1.98
CA LEU A 67 0.13 5.04 1.28
C LEU A 67 -0.18 5.23 -0.20
N VAL A 68 0.74 4.78 -1.05
CA VAL A 68 0.67 4.92 -2.51
C VAL A 68 0.28 3.58 -3.12
N ALA A 69 -0.97 3.48 -3.60
CA ALA A 69 -1.57 2.27 -4.17
C ALA A 69 -2.06 2.47 -5.63
N VAL A 70 -1.46 3.42 -6.35
CA VAL A 70 -1.72 3.62 -7.78
C VAL A 70 -0.89 2.67 -8.64
N LYS A 71 -1.35 2.43 -9.86
CA LYS A 71 -0.58 1.65 -10.84
C LYS A 71 0.72 2.37 -11.20
N PRO A 72 1.83 1.64 -11.50
CA PRO A 72 3.11 2.26 -11.85
C PRO A 72 3.01 3.32 -12.96
N GLN A 73 2.15 3.09 -13.96
CA GLN A 73 1.95 4.01 -15.09
C GLN A 73 1.36 5.37 -14.68
N MET A 74 0.65 5.42 -13.55
CA MET A 74 0.03 6.66 -13.03
C MET A 74 0.95 7.40 -12.05
N MET A 75 2.09 6.81 -11.68
CA MET A 75 2.97 7.34 -10.64
C MET A 75 3.51 8.74 -10.99
N GLY A 76 3.89 8.95 -12.26
CA GLY A 76 4.44 10.23 -12.74
C GLY A 76 3.49 11.43 -12.56
N GLU A 77 2.19 11.21 -12.60
CA GLU A 77 1.19 12.27 -12.41
C GLU A 77 0.71 12.37 -10.95
N ALA A 78 0.64 11.23 -10.27
CA ALA A 78 0.03 11.15 -8.95
C ALA A 78 0.99 11.53 -7.83
N LEU A 79 2.24 11.05 -7.87
CA LEU A 79 3.22 11.25 -6.81
C LEU A 79 3.65 12.72 -6.61
N PRO A 80 3.85 13.55 -7.66
CA PRO A 80 4.19 14.95 -7.50
C PRO A 80 3.18 15.76 -6.69
N ARG A 81 1.91 15.39 -6.69
CA ARG A 81 0.85 16.03 -5.89
C ARG A 81 1.08 15.89 -4.39
N LEU A 82 1.87 14.91 -3.98
CA LEU A 82 2.19 14.61 -2.58
C LEU A 82 3.58 15.09 -2.18
N GLN A 83 4.33 15.74 -3.10
CA GLN A 83 5.70 16.22 -2.85
C GLN A 83 5.80 17.12 -1.62
N ARG A 84 4.75 17.91 -1.34
CA ARG A 84 4.69 18.80 -0.17
C ARG A 84 4.83 18.04 1.17
N PHE A 85 4.51 16.75 1.19
CA PHE A 85 4.66 15.88 2.36
C PHE A 85 6.01 15.16 2.40
N GLY A 86 6.84 15.32 1.38
CA GLY A 86 8.20 14.81 1.33
C GLY A 86 9.06 15.51 2.37
N SER A 87 9.13 14.92 3.56
CA SER A 87 9.85 15.44 4.71
C SER A 87 10.25 14.29 5.63
N ALA A 88 10.96 14.60 6.70
CA ALA A 88 11.33 13.61 7.72
C ALA A 88 10.18 13.18 8.65
N THR A 89 8.96 13.72 8.50
CA THR A 89 7.85 13.52 9.45
C THR A 89 6.74 12.62 8.93
N THR A 90 6.51 12.58 7.63
CA THR A 90 5.48 11.74 6.99
C THR A 90 6.11 10.46 6.47
N LEU A 91 5.61 9.31 6.92
CA LEU A 91 6.01 8.02 6.37
C LEU A 91 5.31 7.76 5.03
N PHE A 92 6.08 7.49 3.98
CA PHE A 92 5.54 7.02 2.71
C PHE A 92 5.62 5.49 2.63
N ILE A 93 4.50 4.85 2.28
CA ILE A 93 4.43 3.42 2.03
C ILE A 93 3.98 3.22 0.58
N SER A 94 4.74 2.47 -0.21
CA SER A 94 4.36 2.16 -1.59
C SER A 94 4.03 0.68 -1.74
N VAL A 95 2.86 0.38 -2.33
CA VAL A 95 2.52 -0.98 -2.77
C VAL A 95 2.59 -1.13 -4.30
N ALA A 96 3.21 -0.17 -4.98
CA ALA A 96 3.36 -0.18 -6.44
C ALA A 96 4.43 -1.20 -6.88
N ALA A 97 4.00 -2.23 -7.62
CA ALA A 97 4.91 -3.22 -8.15
C ALA A 97 5.93 -2.59 -9.13
N GLY A 98 7.17 -3.07 -9.11
CA GLY A 98 8.21 -2.64 -10.06
C GLY A 98 8.72 -1.21 -9.87
N THR A 99 8.26 -0.47 -8.87
CA THR A 99 8.73 0.89 -8.61
C THR A 99 9.75 0.88 -7.46
N PRO A 100 11.04 1.16 -7.71
CA PRO A 100 12.07 1.13 -6.68
C PRO A 100 11.97 2.33 -5.74
N ILE A 101 12.54 2.22 -4.55
CA ILE A 101 12.61 3.29 -3.53
C ILE A 101 13.23 4.58 -4.12
N THR A 102 14.26 4.44 -4.95
CA THR A 102 14.94 5.58 -5.57
C THR A 102 14.02 6.45 -6.44
N ALA A 103 12.99 5.87 -7.05
CA ALA A 103 12.01 6.63 -7.82
C ALA A 103 11.14 7.54 -6.91
N PHE A 104 10.83 7.09 -5.72
CA PHE A 104 10.14 7.90 -4.72
C PHE A 104 11.05 8.97 -4.14
N GLU A 105 12.31 8.65 -3.84
CA GLU A 105 13.30 9.61 -3.33
C GLU A 105 13.57 10.74 -4.33
N TYR A 106 13.52 10.43 -5.63
CA TYR A 106 13.68 11.44 -6.68
C TYR A 106 12.58 12.51 -6.63
N VAL A 107 11.34 12.11 -6.38
CA VAL A 107 10.18 13.03 -6.35
C VAL A 107 9.99 13.66 -4.98
N LEU A 108 10.07 12.87 -3.91
CA LEU A 108 9.74 13.27 -2.55
C LEU A 108 10.93 13.86 -1.77
N GLY A 109 12.14 13.67 -2.29
CA GLY A 109 13.38 14.07 -1.61
C GLY A 109 13.98 12.95 -0.77
N LYS A 110 15.32 12.95 -0.71
CA LYS A 110 16.14 11.92 -0.04
C LYS A 110 15.99 11.87 1.49
N SER A 111 15.39 12.88 2.11
CA SER A 111 15.12 12.90 3.56
C SER A 111 13.82 12.21 3.96
N THR A 112 12.99 11.83 3.00
CA THR A 112 11.68 11.21 3.23
C THR A 112 11.83 9.76 3.69
N PRO A 113 11.23 9.34 4.82
CA PRO A 113 11.16 7.94 5.20
C PRO A 113 10.19 7.20 4.25
N ILE A 114 10.70 6.17 3.60
CA ILE A 114 9.96 5.40 2.60
C ILE A 114 10.06 3.91 2.93
N VAL A 115 8.91 3.23 2.96
CA VAL A 115 8.82 1.78 3.04
C VAL A 115 8.18 1.27 1.75
N ARG A 116 8.90 0.43 1.02
CA ARG A 116 8.36 -0.33 -0.10
C ARG A 116 7.73 -1.60 0.42
N ALA A 117 6.49 -1.85 0.05
CA ALA A 117 5.72 -3.02 0.42
C ALA A 117 5.24 -3.75 -0.84
N MET A 118 5.29 -5.06 -0.82
CA MET A 118 4.82 -5.90 -1.93
C MET A 118 3.81 -6.92 -1.39
N PRO A 119 2.53 -6.55 -1.30
CA PRO A 119 1.45 -7.48 -1.02
C PRO A 119 1.17 -8.39 -2.22
N ASN A 120 0.40 -9.44 -2.00
CA ASN A 120 -0.05 -10.35 -3.05
C ASN A 120 -1.58 -10.44 -3.11
N THR A 121 -2.11 -11.11 -4.13
CA THR A 121 -3.54 -11.20 -4.43
C THR A 121 -4.41 -11.70 -3.27
N PRO A 122 -3.99 -12.71 -2.44
CA PRO A 122 -4.78 -13.17 -1.30
C PRO A 122 -5.04 -12.11 -0.22
N ALA A 123 -4.39 -10.95 -0.29
CA ALA A 123 -4.69 -9.79 0.55
C ALA A 123 -6.18 -9.38 0.50
N ALA A 124 -6.85 -9.61 -0.64
CA ALA A 124 -8.28 -9.32 -0.81
C ALA A 124 -9.20 -10.11 0.15
N ILE A 125 -8.71 -11.21 0.72
CA ILE A 125 -9.45 -12.06 1.68
C ILE A 125 -8.71 -12.17 3.02
N GLY A 126 -7.81 -11.23 3.33
CA GLY A 126 -7.05 -11.21 4.58
C GLY A 126 -5.99 -12.31 4.73
N GLN A 127 -5.65 -13.03 3.66
CA GLN A 127 -4.69 -14.14 3.64
C GLN A 127 -3.44 -13.82 2.80
N GLY A 128 -3.15 -12.54 2.64
CA GLY A 128 -1.98 -12.08 1.93
C GLY A 128 -0.67 -12.34 2.67
N ILE A 129 0.41 -12.21 1.93
CA ILE A 129 1.75 -12.03 2.51
C ILE A 129 2.36 -10.78 1.88
N THR A 130 2.89 -9.89 2.72
CA THR A 130 3.48 -8.63 2.29
C THR A 130 4.94 -8.59 2.70
N ALA A 131 5.84 -8.47 1.73
CA ALA A 131 7.23 -8.17 2.00
C ALA A 131 7.43 -6.65 2.11
N LEU A 132 8.27 -6.22 3.05
CA LEU A 132 8.55 -4.81 3.32
C LEU A 132 10.05 -4.55 3.36
N ILE A 133 10.46 -3.38 2.90
CA ILE A 133 11.81 -2.85 3.07
C ILE A 133 11.77 -1.33 3.22
N GLY A 134 12.46 -0.79 4.22
CA GLY A 134 12.63 0.65 4.41
C GLY A 134 13.86 1.17 3.67
N ASN A 135 13.83 2.45 3.28
CA ASN A 135 15.04 3.15 2.86
C ASN A 135 15.90 3.52 4.09
N GLY A 136 17.09 4.10 3.87
CA GLY A 136 18.00 4.49 4.95
C GLY A 136 17.46 5.63 5.87
N ARG A 137 16.28 6.18 5.60
CA ARG A 137 15.61 7.19 6.42
C ARG A 137 14.45 6.62 7.24
N ALA A 138 13.88 5.50 6.80
CA ALA A 138 12.85 4.81 7.56
C ALA A 138 13.46 4.21 8.84
N THR A 139 12.95 4.63 9.97
CA THR A 139 13.34 4.10 11.28
C THR A 139 12.67 2.73 11.53
N GLU A 140 13.11 2.02 12.55
CA GLU A 140 12.44 0.78 13.00
C GLU A 140 10.96 1.02 13.33
N LYS A 141 10.62 2.19 13.85
CA LYS A 141 9.23 2.59 14.12
C LYS A 141 8.41 2.75 12.84
N ASP A 142 9.01 3.33 11.80
CA ASP A 142 8.35 3.50 10.51
C ASP A 142 8.10 2.15 9.84
N VAL A 143 9.07 1.24 9.91
CA VAL A 143 8.90 -0.13 9.40
C VAL A 143 7.83 -0.88 10.19
N ALA A 144 7.82 -0.77 11.53
CA ALA A 144 6.79 -1.38 12.38
C ALA A 144 5.39 -0.81 12.12
N GLU A 145 5.27 0.50 11.86
CA GLU A 145 4.01 1.15 11.46
C GLU A 145 3.52 0.58 10.11
N ALA A 146 4.42 0.48 9.12
CA ALA A 146 4.08 -0.13 7.83
C ALA A 146 3.66 -1.59 7.98
N GLN A 147 4.36 -2.38 8.81
CA GLN A 147 3.96 -3.76 9.11
C GLN A 147 2.57 -3.83 9.73
N SER A 148 2.26 -2.96 10.69
CA SER A 148 0.95 -2.90 11.34
C SER A 148 -0.18 -2.62 10.32
N LEU A 149 0.04 -1.68 9.40
CA LEU A 149 -0.92 -1.38 8.34
C LEU A 149 -1.10 -2.52 7.35
N MET A 150 -0.02 -3.20 6.96
CA MET A 150 -0.09 -4.34 6.03
C MET A 150 -0.65 -5.60 6.70
N ALA A 151 -0.49 -5.77 8.00
CA ALA A 151 -1.02 -6.91 8.76
C ALA A 151 -2.57 -6.98 8.74
N ALA A 152 -3.23 -5.89 8.36
CA ALA A 152 -4.68 -5.88 8.14
C ALA A 152 -5.14 -6.81 7.01
N VAL A 153 -4.24 -7.19 6.10
CA VAL A 153 -4.57 -8.02 4.93
C VAL A 153 -3.76 -9.34 4.89
N GLY A 154 -3.05 -9.67 5.96
CA GLY A 154 -2.31 -10.94 6.05
C GLY A 154 -0.99 -10.84 6.81
N GLN A 155 -0.07 -11.73 6.51
CA GLN A 155 1.24 -11.79 7.15
C GLN A 155 2.21 -10.77 6.55
N THR A 156 3.24 -10.41 7.33
CA THR A 156 4.28 -9.47 6.89
C THR A 156 5.67 -10.03 7.10
N LEU A 157 6.59 -9.69 6.19
CA LEU A 157 8.00 -10.09 6.21
C LEU A 157 8.87 -8.88 5.91
N VAL A 158 9.83 -8.57 6.79
CA VAL A 158 10.82 -7.52 6.54
C VAL A 158 12.04 -8.11 5.84
N LEU A 159 12.41 -7.51 4.72
CA LEU A 159 13.56 -7.90 3.91
C LEU A 159 14.83 -7.21 4.40
N GLN A 160 15.99 -7.81 4.10
CA GLN A 160 17.29 -7.24 4.44
C GLN A 160 17.82 -6.25 3.40
N ASN A 161 17.41 -6.41 2.13
CA ASN A 161 17.77 -5.51 1.03
C ASN A 161 16.67 -5.47 -0.03
N GLU A 162 16.65 -4.39 -0.83
CA GLU A 162 15.59 -4.16 -1.82
C GLU A 162 15.64 -5.17 -2.99
N GLN A 163 16.81 -5.75 -3.30
CA GLN A 163 16.96 -6.74 -4.37
C GLN A 163 16.17 -8.02 -4.11
N GLN A 164 15.93 -8.37 -2.83
CA GLN A 164 15.08 -9.50 -2.47
C GLN A 164 13.62 -9.30 -2.88
N MET A 165 13.20 -8.05 -3.13
CA MET A 165 11.82 -7.74 -3.56
C MET A 165 11.46 -8.38 -4.91
N ASP A 166 12.42 -8.51 -5.82
CA ASP A 166 12.19 -9.13 -7.13
C ASP A 166 11.94 -10.64 -6.99
N ALA A 167 12.68 -11.31 -6.10
CA ALA A 167 12.45 -12.72 -5.79
C ALA A 167 11.07 -12.93 -5.15
N VAL A 168 10.68 -12.09 -4.20
CA VAL A 168 9.33 -12.14 -3.59
C VAL A 168 8.26 -11.89 -4.64
N THR A 169 8.44 -10.91 -5.53
CA THR A 169 7.48 -10.62 -6.60
C THR A 169 7.32 -11.81 -7.53
N GLY A 170 8.41 -12.47 -7.92
CA GLY A 170 8.38 -13.67 -8.79
C GLY A 170 7.60 -14.83 -8.16
N VAL A 171 7.79 -15.08 -6.87
CA VAL A 171 7.16 -16.21 -6.17
C VAL A 171 5.76 -15.85 -5.66
N SER A 172 5.63 -14.82 -4.87
CA SER A 172 4.41 -14.48 -4.11
C SER A 172 3.48 -13.54 -4.89
N GLY A 173 4.04 -12.59 -5.65
CA GLY A 173 3.25 -11.66 -6.46
C GLY A 173 2.70 -12.32 -7.74
N SER A 174 3.55 -13.01 -8.50
CA SER A 174 3.19 -13.61 -9.78
C SER A 174 2.76 -15.07 -9.67
N GLY A 175 3.22 -15.80 -8.65
CA GLY A 175 2.94 -17.23 -8.44
C GLY A 175 1.45 -17.59 -8.50
N PRO A 176 0.55 -16.91 -7.76
CA PRO A 176 -0.88 -17.20 -7.82
C PRO A 176 -1.47 -17.09 -9.22
N ALA A 177 -1.03 -16.10 -10.02
CA ALA A 177 -1.52 -15.94 -11.40
C ALA A 177 -1.10 -17.11 -12.28
N TYR A 178 0.12 -17.63 -12.13
CA TYR A 178 0.58 -18.81 -12.85
C TYR A 178 -0.21 -20.05 -12.44
N VAL A 179 -0.45 -20.26 -11.15
CA VAL A 179 -1.24 -21.41 -10.66
C VAL A 179 -2.64 -21.38 -11.25
N PHE A 180 -3.33 -20.25 -11.24
CA PHE A 180 -4.66 -20.11 -11.82
C PHE A 180 -4.65 -20.36 -13.33
N SER A 181 -3.69 -19.77 -14.05
CA SER A 181 -3.58 -19.94 -15.50
C SER A 181 -3.34 -21.41 -15.88
N VAL A 182 -2.39 -22.07 -15.24
CA VAL A 182 -2.07 -23.49 -15.50
C VAL A 182 -3.23 -24.40 -15.12
N SER A 183 -3.84 -24.19 -13.95
CA SER A 183 -4.97 -25.02 -13.50
C SER A 183 -6.16 -24.88 -14.44
N TYR A 184 -6.49 -23.67 -14.89
CA TYR A 184 -7.58 -23.44 -15.81
C TYR A 184 -7.34 -24.09 -17.18
N THR A 185 -6.14 -23.97 -17.74
CA THR A 185 -5.83 -24.45 -19.08
C THR A 185 -5.56 -25.96 -19.16
N HIS A 186 -5.05 -26.57 -18.08
CA HIS A 186 -4.60 -27.97 -18.11
C HIS A 186 -5.39 -28.91 -17.21
N LEU A 187 -6.09 -28.42 -16.20
CA LEU A 187 -6.85 -29.24 -15.25
C LEU A 187 -8.36 -29.16 -15.42
N THR A 188 -8.88 -28.18 -16.16
CA THR A 188 -10.30 -28.19 -16.56
C THR A 188 -10.47 -29.21 -17.70
N LEU A 189 -10.99 -30.38 -17.35
CA LEU A 189 -11.38 -31.35 -18.35
C LEU A 189 -12.53 -30.80 -19.17
N PRO A 190 -12.53 -30.99 -20.51
CA PRO A 190 -13.72 -30.72 -21.33
C PRO A 190 -14.88 -31.57 -20.80
N THR A 191 -15.92 -30.92 -20.31
CA THR A 191 -17.19 -31.57 -20.03
C THR A 191 -17.83 -31.94 -21.38
N ASN A 192 -17.82 -33.21 -21.72
CA ASN A 192 -18.60 -33.75 -22.86
C ASN A 192 -20.07 -33.65 -22.55
#